data_baee4d75d256f85a967138e133c001a7
#
_entry.id   baee4d75d256f85a967138e133c001a7
#
_cell.length_a   1.000
_cell.length_b   1.000
_cell.length_c   1.000
_cell.angle_alpha   90.00
_cell.angle_beta   90.00
_cell.angle_gamma   90.00
#
_symmetry.space_group_name_H-M   'P 1'
#
loop_
_entity.id
_entity.type
_entity.pdbx_description
1 polymer ?
#
loop_
_entity_poly.entity_id
_entity_poly.type
_entity_poly.pdbx_seq_one_letter_code
_entity_poly.pdbx_strand_id
1 'polypeptide(L)'
;TGQWVETTPASQAPAPGFGGAAAGAPASGQLPEPAPMSAASRKKVILGLSAFGVVVALVVAGVVGLNVVNGMRGPDKAVESYLTLLSEGKASEATKMVDPGVPNDQRKLLTDDALKAAKARIKVTKIEEPTITGDTATIKAHLSLDGKAFKYDFTASKTSGSFGLDSWKVDKPLVVSADFSSSSLPGLKVAGVAIDMAKDKDGLSGYRSTQVAYPGVYPVAAPDSVSKYLTAKETSFTLIPTREGASAEAESVGTQTVNATPTDELKTKALAKVKEQTKTCATVPTNSDKPCPFQLTTDMTSLSVEKDATKVEFSKDISNDLSFTSDEINISGSPKPTAFDKNPSPRK
;
A
#
# COMPACT_ATOMS: atom_id res chain seq x y z
N THR A 1 -7.55 -25.71 -49.08
CA THR A 1 -8.65 -25.43 -50.05
C THR A 1 -9.95 -25.25 -49.32
N GLY A 2 -10.60 -24.08 -49.53
CA GLY A 2 -11.95 -23.78 -49.07
C GLY A 2 -11.98 -22.38 -48.40
N GLN A 3 -12.11 -21.46 -49.08
CA GLN A 3 -13.04 -20.45 -49.62
C GLN A 3 -13.77 -19.65 -48.55
N TRP A 4 -13.49 -18.37 -48.59
CA TRP A 4 -14.19 -17.23 -48.01
C TRP A 4 -15.55 -17.02 -48.69
N VAL A 5 -16.58 -16.71 -47.93
CA VAL A 5 -17.83 -16.12 -48.46
C VAL A 5 -18.06 -14.78 -47.77
N GLU A 6 -17.86 -13.72 -48.56
CA GLU A 6 -18.37 -12.38 -48.30
C GLU A 6 -19.88 -12.37 -48.52
N THR A 7 -20.63 -11.68 -47.66
CA THR A 7 -21.95 -11.20 -47.96
C THR A 7 -22.10 -9.75 -47.53
N THR A 8 -22.23 -8.90 -48.54
CA THR A 8 -22.48 -7.47 -48.50
C THR A 8 -24.00 -7.18 -48.40
N PRO A 9 -24.43 -5.94 -48.18
CA PRO A 9 -25.65 -5.55 -47.45
C PRO A 9 -26.85 -5.22 -48.38
N ALA A 10 -28.03 -5.28 -47.82
CA ALA A 10 -29.24 -4.70 -48.43
C ALA A 10 -29.86 -3.72 -47.44
N SER A 11 -29.94 -2.52 -47.82
CA SER A 11 -30.91 -1.73 -48.61
C SER A 11 -31.97 -1.02 -47.76
N GLN A 12 -31.96 0.26 -47.91
CA GLN A 12 -32.86 1.33 -47.44
C GLN A 12 -34.32 1.13 -47.80
N ALA A 13 -35.22 1.69 -47.01
CA ALA A 13 -36.48 2.32 -47.48
C ALA A 13 -37.08 3.21 -46.36
N PRO A 14 -38.09 4.08 -46.66
CA PRO A 14 -37.83 5.51 -46.56
C PRO A 14 -38.76 6.21 -45.55
N ALA A 15 -38.44 7.48 -45.25
CA ALA A 15 -39.24 8.40 -44.45
C ALA A 15 -40.47 8.94 -45.21
N PRO A 16 -41.53 9.36 -44.50
CA PRO A 16 -42.47 10.35 -45.02
C PRO A 16 -42.16 11.73 -44.43
N GLY A 17 -41.98 12.68 -45.33
CA GLY A 17 -41.89 14.07 -44.99
C GLY A 17 -43.25 14.71 -44.78
N PHE A 18 -43.29 15.78 -44.00
CA PHE A 18 -44.27 16.85 -44.09
C PHE A 18 -43.60 18.21 -43.96
N GLY A 19 -44.05 19.09 -44.80
CA GLY A 19 -43.47 20.34 -45.19
C GLY A 19 -43.64 21.52 -44.26
N GLY A 20 -42.80 22.41 -44.49
CA GLY A 20 -42.80 23.82 -44.79
C GLY A 20 -43.41 24.80 -43.82
N ALA A 21 -42.59 25.71 -43.33
CA ALA A 21 -42.80 27.15 -43.43
C ALA A 21 -41.54 27.89 -42.96
N ALA A 22 -41.07 28.76 -43.83
CA ALA A 22 -40.02 29.74 -43.53
C ALA A 22 -40.59 30.90 -42.74
N ALA A 23 -39.81 31.43 -41.78
CA ALA A 23 -39.67 32.85 -41.53
C ALA A 23 -38.67 33.13 -40.33
N GLY A 24 -37.74 34.01 -40.58
CA GLY A 24 -37.27 34.97 -39.57
C GLY A 24 -36.06 34.54 -38.73
N ALA A 25 -34.87 34.92 -39.16
CA ALA A 25 -33.76 35.14 -38.24
C ALA A 25 -34.04 36.37 -37.38
N PRO A 26 -33.69 36.34 -36.11
CA PRO A 26 -33.06 37.47 -35.47
C PRO A 26 -31.80 37.10 -34.67
N ALA A 27 -30.81 37.94 -34.89
CA ALA A 27 -29.81 38.47 -33.98
C ALA A 27 -29.19 37.57 -32.93
N SER A 28 -27.87 37.46 -33.07
CA SER A 28 -26.86 37.11 -32.03
C SER A 28 -27.19 37.75 -30.68
N GLY A 29 -27.71 36.95 -29.76
CA GLY A 29 -27.74 37.26 -28.33
C GLY A 29 -26.60 36.53 -27.63
N GLN A 30 -25.62 37.28 -27.16
CA GLN A 30 -24.62 36.80 -26.25
C GLN A 30 -25.30 36.21 -25.01
N LEU A 31 -24.99 34.95 -24.72
CA LEU A 31 -25.31 34.31 -23.44
C LEU A 31 -24.56 35.07 -22.33
N PRO A 32 -25.22 35.48 -21.25
CA PRO A 32 -24.54 36.13 -20.14
C PRO A 32 -23.59 35.11 -19.48
N GLU A 33 -22.35 35.52 -19.33
CA GLU A 33 -21.31 34.83 -18.56
C GLU A 33 -21.79 34.64 -17.13
N PRO A 34 -21.72 33.42 -16.53
CA PRO A 34 -22.16 33.23 -15.17
C PRO A 34 -21.23 33.99 -14.24
N ALA A 35 -21.77 34.90 -13.45
CA ALA A 35 -21.06 35.69 -12.45
C ALA A 35 -20.32 34.78 -11.47
N PRO A 36 -19.08 35.10 -11.06
CA PRO A 36 -18.33 34.30 -10.11
C PRO A 36 -19.02 34.27 -8.76
N MET A 37 -19.42 33.08 -8.30
CA MET A 37 -20.01 32.89 -6.98
C MET A 37 -19.04 33.32 -5.89
N SER A 38 -19.52 34.14 -4.94
CA SER A 38 -18.72 34.62 -3.81
C SER A 38 -18.21 33.46 -2.93
N ALA A 39 -17.07 33.66 -2.29
CA ALA A 39 -16.45 32.67 -1.39
C ALA A 39 -17.38 32.21 -0.26
N ALA A 40 -18.34 33.05 0.16
CA ALA A 40 -19.35 32.72 1.16
C ALA A 40 -20.41 31.72 0.67
N SER A 41 -20.78 31.76 -0.64
CA SER A 41 -21.70 30.79 -1.24
C SER A 41 -21.06 29.41 -1.41
N ARG A 42 -19.76 29.36 -1.73
CA ARG A 42 -19.02 28.09 -1.84
C ARG A 42 -18.91 27.36 -0.50
N LYS A 43 -18.69 28.08 0.61
CA LYS A 43 -18.68 27.47 1.97
C LYS A 43 -20.04 26.90 2.37
N LYS A 44 -21.15 27.56 2.03
CA LYS A 44 -22.50 27.05 2.32
C LYS A 44 -22.87 25.82 1.48
N VAL A 45 -22.44 25.75 0.23
CA VAL A 45 -22.66 24.58 -0.63
C VAL A 45 -21.81 23.39 -0.17
N ILE A 46 -20.54 23.63 0.23
CA ILE A 46 -19.66 22.56 0.75
C ILE A 46 -20.17 22.08 2.12
N LEU A 47 -20.63 22.99 3.01
CA LEU A 47 -21.24 22.59 4.29
C LEU A 47 -22.56 21.85 4.09
N GLY A 48 -23.37 22.24 3.12
CA GLY A 48 -24.63 21.55 2.78
C GLY A 48 -24.41 20.15 2.23
N LEU A 49 -23.41 19.98 1.36
CA LEU A 49 -23.03 18.67 0.80
C LEU A 49 -22.40 17.75 1.87
N SER A 50 -21.60 18.29 2.79
CA SER A 50 -21.05 17.50 3.91
C SER A 50 -22.11 17.11 4.92
N ALA A 51 -23.06 18.02 5.25
CA ALA A 51 -24.16 17.72 6.15
C ALA A 51 -25.13 16.70 5.53
N PHE A 52 -25.40 16.79 4.23
CA PHE A 52 -26.23 15.81 3.52
C PHE A 52 -25.54 14.45 3.47
N GLY A 53 -24.22 14.40 3.22
CA GLY A 53 -23.42 13.16 3.27
C GLY A 53 -23.43 12.49 4.65
N VAL A 54 -23.35 13.29 5.73
CA VAL A 54 -23.43 12.78 7.11
C VAL A 54 -24.84 12.28 7.44
N VAL A 55 -25.89 13.00 7.02
CA VAL A 55 -27.29 12.57 7.24
C VAL A 55 -27.58 11.30 6.45
N VAL A 56 -27.14 11.20 5.20
CA VAL A 56 -27.29 9.97 4.41
C VAL A 56 -26.51 8.80 5.05
N ALA A 57 -25.30 9.05 5.55
CA ALA A 57 -24.52 8.03 6.27
C ALA A 57 -25.19 7.59 7.58
N LEU A 58 -25.79 8.53 8.34
CA LEU A 58 -26.54 8.22 9.56
C LEU A 58 -27.88 7.52 9.29
N VAL A 59 -28.58 7.88 8.21
CA VAL A 59 -29.82 7.20 7.80
C VAL A 59 -29.49 5.79 7.29
N VAL A 60 -28.43 5.61 6.51
CA VAL A 60 -27.94 4.29 6.07
C VAL A 60 -27.50 3.45 7.28
N ALA A 61 -26.76 4.03 8.22
CA ALA A 61 -26.38 3.35 9.46
C ALA A 61 -27.59 2.99 10.36
N GLY A 62 -28.59 3.88 10.43
CA GLY A 62 -29.84 3.64 11.17
C GLY A 62 -30.72 2.59 10.53
N VAL A 63 -30.89 2.61 9.20
CA VAL A 63 -31.66 1.61 8.44
C VAL A 63 -30.96 0.25 8.47
N VAL A 64 -29.64 0.22 8.37
CA VAL A 64 -28.82 -1.01 8.50
C VAL A 64 -28.93 -1.55 9.93
N GLY A 65 -28.85 -0.70 10.96
CA GLY A 65 -29.01 -1.12 12.37
C GLY A 65 -30.37 -1.75 12.66
N LEU A 66 -31.45 -1.22 12.10
CA LEU A 66 -32.81 -1.75 12.28
C LEU A 66 -33.07 -3.02 11.44
N ASN A 67 -32.46 -3.13 10.25
CA ASN A 67 -32.56 -4.34 9.42
C ASN A 67 -31.72 -5.50 9.95
N VAL A 68 -30.59 -5.23 10.62
CA VAL A 68 -29.75 -6.27 11.23
C VAL A 68 -30.51 -7.06 12.31
N VAL A 69 -31.42 -6.43 13.06
CA VAL A 69 -32.23 -7.11 14.09
C VAL A 69 -33.36 -7.91 13.48
N ASN A 70 -33.92 -7.51 12.35
CA ASN A 70 -35.09 -8.14 11.76
C ASN A 70 -34.89 -8.97 10.49
N GLY A 71 -33.67 -8.94 9.92
CA GLY A 71 -33.40 -9.39 8.55
C GLY A 71 -32.56 -10.64 8.38
N MET A 72 -32.07 -11.29 9.45
CA MET A 72 -31.26 -12.51 9.34
C MET A 72 -32.12 -13.78 9.15
N ARG A 73 -33.03 -13.78 8.18
CA ARG A 73 -33.88 -14.94 7.92
C ARG A 73 -33.41 -15.85 6.78
N GLY A 74 -32.41 -15.43 6.02
CA GLY A 74 -31.84 -16.20 4.93
C GLY A 74 -30.35 -16.29 4.98
N PRO A 75 -29.71 -17.31 4.37
CA PRO A 75 -28.26 -17.43 4.31
C PRO A 75 -27.63 -16.31 3.48
N ASP A 76 -28.32 -15.79 2.44
CA ASP A 76 -27.95 -14.62 1.65
C ASP A 76 -27.88 -13.35 2.51
N LYS A 77 -28.84 -13.17 3.43
CA LYS A 77 -28.89 -12.04 4.35
C LYS A 77 -27.79 -12.07 5.41
N ALA A 78 -27.41 -13.26 5.86
CA ALA A 78 -26.28 -13.42 6.75
C ALA A 78 -24.97 -13.00 6.06
N VAL A 79 -24.75 -13.41 4.81
CA VAL A 79 -23.59 -13.01 4.00
C VAL A 79 -23.63 -11.50 3.67
N GLU A 80 -24.77 -10.95 3.29
CA GLU A 80 -24.95 -9.52 3.02
C GLU A 80 -24.59 -8.67 4.23
N SER A 81 -25.08 -9.05 5.41
CA SER A 81 -24.76 -8.35 6.67
C SER A 81 -23.27 -8.39 6.97
N TYR A 82 -22.62 -9.54 6.82
CA TYR A 82 -21.19 -9.70 7.02
C TYR A 82 -20.37 -8.83 6.04
N LEU A 83 -20.71 -8.86 4.76
CA LEU A 83 -20.02 -8.08 3.73
C LEU A 83 -20.24 -6.56 3.89
N THR A 84 -21.39 -6.16 4.38
CA THR A 84 -21.72 -4.78 4.72
C THR A 84 -20.78 -4.26 5.82
N LEU A 85 -20.55 -5.04 6.88
CA LEU A 85 -19.60 -4.68 7.93
C LEU A 85 -18.19 -4.45 7.35
N LEU A 86 -17.72 -5.30 6.45
CA LEU A 86 -16.42 -5.15 5.81
C LEU A 86 -16.36 -3.90 4.92
N SER A 87 -17.40 -3.65 4.14
CA SER A 87 -17.46 -2.47 3.26
C SER A 87 -17.50 -1.15 4.05
N GLU A 88 -18.11 -1.16 5.23
CA GLU A 88 -18.17 -0.02 6.15
C GLU A 88 -16.90 0.17 7.00
N GLY A 89 -16.00 -0.82 6.99
CA GLY A 89 -14.77 -0.77 7.81
C GLY A 89 -14.97 -1.21 9.26
N LYS A 90 -16.02 -1.98 9.55
CA LYS A 90 -16.36 -2.52 10.87
C LYS A 90 -15.76 -3.91 11.08
N ALA A 91 -14.42 -3.95 11.05
CA ALA A 91 -13.67 -5.21 11.16
C ALA A 91 -13.95 -5.97 12.46
N SER A 92 -14.07 -5.24 13.58
CA SER A 92 -14.32 -5.84 14.89
C SER A 92 -15.67 -6.52 14.97
N GLU A 93 -16.72 -5.95 14.36
CA GLU A 93 -18.05 -6.54 14.29
C GLU A 93 -18.05 -7.75 13.33
N ALA A 94 -17.38 -7.64 12.17
CA ALA A 94 -17.22 -8.75 11.25
C ALA A 94 -16.46 -9.93 11.90
N THR A 95 -15.40 -9.67 12.66
CA THR A 95 -14.64 -10.69 13.41
C THR A 95 -15.49 -11.35 14.50
N LYS A 96 -16.34 -10.59 15.19
CA LYS A 96 -17.30 -11.17 16.17
C LYS A 96 -18.34 -12.05 15.50
N MET A 97 -18.76 -11.70 14.28
CA MET A 97 -19.73 -12.49 13.52
C MET A 97 -19.09 -13.79 13.01
N VAL A 98 -17.87 -13.72 12.49
CA VAL A 98 -17.10 -14.86 11.97
C VAL A 98 -15.65 -14.69 12.36
N ASP A 99 -15.19 -15.39 13.40
CA ASP A 99 -13.80 -15.33 13.84
C ASP A 99 -12.89 -16.06 12.83
N PRO A 100 -11.82 -15.42 12.35
CA PRO A 100 -10.84 -16.06 11.47
C PRO A 100 -10.07 -17.23 12.09
N GLY A 101 -10.07 -17.37 13.42
CA GLY A 101 -9.39 -18.49 14.10
C GLY A 101 -7.86 -18.45 14.01
N VAL A 102 -7.27 -17.28 13.72
CA VAL A 102 -5.81 -17.12 13.56
C VAL A 102 -5.15 -16.68 14.88
N PRO A 103 -3.84 -16.95 15.06
CA PRO A 103 -3.08 -16.51 16.22
C PRO A 103 -3.10 -15.00 16.44
N ASN A 104 -2.96 -14.55 17.69
CA ASN A 104 -3.07 -13.13 18.05
C ASN A 104 -1.99 -12.25 17.41
N ASP A 105 -0.79 -12.77 17.21
CA ASP A 105 0.32 -12.09 16.56
C ASP A 105 0.08 -11.82 15.08
N GLN A 106 -0.83 -12.58 14.44
CA GLN A 106 -1.22 -12.43 13.04
C GLN A 106 -2.49 -11.58 12.85
N ARG A 107 -3.12 -11.10 13.92
CA ARG A 107 -4.44 -10.41 13.90
C ARG A 107 -4.35 -8.88 13.90
N LYS A 108 -3.16 -8.29 13.85
CA LYS A 108 -2.96 -6.84 14.01
C LYS A 108 -3.76 -6.02 12.98
N LEU A 109 -4.02 -6.56 11.80
CA LEU A 109 -4.78 -5.88 10.73
C LEU A 109 -6.30 -6.16 10.75
N LEU A 110 -6.78 -7.03 11.65
CA LEU A 110 -8.22 -7.34 11.80
C LEU A 110 -8.92 -6.34 12.73
N THR A 111 -8.62 -5.06 12.59
CA THR A 111 -9.15 -3.97 13.41
C THR A 111 -9.91 -2.96 12.57
N ASP A 112 -10.84 -2.25 13.21
CA ASP A 112 -11.60 -1.17 12.57
C ASP A 112 -10.66 -0.08 12.04
N ASP A 113 -9.64 0.29 12.80
CA ASP A 113 -8.68 1.32 12.42
C ASP A 113 -7.92 0.93 11.15
N ALA A 114 -7.44 -0.31 11.07
CA ALA A 114 -6.74 -0.80 9.88
C ALA A 114 -7.67 -0.82 8.66
N LEU A 115 -8.89 -1.35 8.80
CA LEU A 115 -9.82 -1.47 7.68
C LEU A 115 -10.39 -0.11 7.25
N LYS A 116 -10.62 0.83 8.18
CA LYS A 116 -11.04 2.20 7.88
C LYS A 116 -9.94 3.00 7.19
N ALA A 117 -8.67 2.78 7.55
CA ALA A 117 -7.53 3.44 6.94
C ALA A 117 -7.14 2.86 5.58
N ALA A 118 -7.73 1.74 5.16
CA ALA A 118 -7.56 1.21 3.81
C ALA A 118 -8.03 2.23 2.76
N LYS A 119 -7.21 2.46 1.72
CA LYS A 119 -7.54 3.38 0.60
C LYS A 119 -8.76 2.93 -0.19
N ALA A 120 -8.97 1.62 -0.26
CA ALA A 120 -10.17 1.01 -0.84
C ALA A 120 -10.56 -0.24 -0.05
N ARG A 121 -11.85 -0.46 0.09
CA ARG A 121 -12.48 -1.63 0.68
C ARG A 121 -13.34 -2.32 -0.35
N ILE A 122 -13.76 -3.55 -0.05
CA ILE A 122 -14.67 -4.31 -0.93
C ILE A 122 -15.97 -3.54 -1.14
N LYS A 123 -16.54 -3.73 -2.34
CA LYS A 123 -17.90 -3.33 -2.69
C LYS A 123 -18.65 -4.56 -3.14
N VAL A 124 -19.84 -4.76 -2.61
CA VAL A 124 -20.75 -5.83 -3.05
C VAL A 124 -21.44 -5.38 -4.33
N THR A 125 -21.29 -6.14 -5.41
CA THR A 125 -21.95 -5.83 -6.69
C THR A 125 -23.19 -6.71 -6.89
N LYS A 126 -23.15 -7.97 -6.43
CA LYS A 126 -24.29 -8.89 -6.49
C LYS A 126 -24.10 -10.01 -5.45
N ILE A 127 -25.19 -10.47 -4.85
CA ILE A 127 -25.26 -11.72 -4.12
C ILE A 127 -26.24 -12.61 -4.89
N GLU A 128 -25.81 -13.82 -5.25
CA GLU A 128 -26.65 -14.78 -5.94
C GLU A 128 -27.60 -15.48 -4.95
N GLU A 129 -28.65 -16.08 -5.49
CA GLU A 129 -29.57 -16.89 -4.69
C GLU A 129 -28.81 -18.08 -4.05
N PRO A 130 -29.09 -18.39 -2.77
CA PRO A 130 -28.39 -19.46 -2.07
C PRO A 130 -28.76 -20.83 -2.61
N THR A 131 -27.79 -21.72 -2.74
CA THR A 131 -28.00 -23.13 -2.94
C THR A 131 -28.03 -23.82 -1.57
N ILE A 132 -29.23 -24.28 -1.12
CA ILE A 132 -29.41 -24.88 0.19
C ILE A 132 -29.41 -26.41 0.06
N THR A 133 -28.58 -27.05 0.90
CA THR A 133 -28.52 -28.51 1.00
C THR A 133 -28.58 -28.91 2.48
N GLY A 134 -29.77 -29.33 2.93
CA GLY A 134 -30.01 -29.61 4.36
C GLY A 134 -29.85 -28.38 5.22
N ASP A 135 -28.92 -28.43 6.18
CA ASP A 135 -28.62 -27.35 7.12
C ASP A 135 -27.45 -26.48 6.66
N THR A 136 -26.96 -26.61 5.42
CA THR A 136 -25.87 -25.85 4.85
C THR A 136 -26.34 -25.12 3.59
N ALA A 137 -25.83 -23.91 3.40
CA ALA A 137 -26.05 -23.11 2.20
C ALA A 137 -24.76 -22.66 1.60
N THR A 138 -24.67 -22.60 0.27
CA THR A 138 -23.60 -21.97 -0.48
C THR A 138 -24.14 -20.71 -1.16
N ILE A 139 -23.46 -19.59 -0.97
CA ILE A 139 -23.85 -18.25 -1.45
C ILE A 139 -22.70 -17.64 -2.24
N LYS A 140 -22.91 -17.38 -3.52
CA LYS A 140 -21.92 -16.73 -4.37
C LYS A 140 -22.10 -15.22 -4.30
N ALA A 141 -21.05 -14.52 -3.88
CA ALA A 141 -20.98 -13.07 -3.87
C ALA A 141 -20.05 -12.56 -4.97
N HIS A 142 -20.52 -11.59 -5.74
CA HIS A 142 -19.73 -10.82 -6.68
C HIS A 142 -19.27 -9.55 -5.98
N LEU A 143 -17.98 -9.37 -5.93
CA LEU A 143 -17.31 -8.30 -5.19
C LEU A 143 -16.40 -7.52 -6.12
N SER A 144 -16.08 -6.30 -5.73
CA SER A 144 -15.03 -5.52 -6.37
C SER A 144 -14.17 -4.81 -5.34
N LEU A 145 -12.88 -4.68 -5.63
CA LEU A 145 -11.90 -3.94 -4.84
C LEU A 145 -11.03 -3.11 -5.77
N ASP A 146 -11.05 -1.80 -5.62
CA ASP A 146 -10.25 -0.87 -6.43
C ASP A 146 -10.39 -1.11 -7.94
N GLY A 147 -11.63 -1.30 -8.40
CA GLY A 147 -11.97 -1.56 -9.80
C GLY A 147 -11.74 -3.01 -10.28
N LYS A 148 -11.11 -3.87 -9.47
CA LYS A 148 -10.94 -5.29 -9.80
C LYS A 148 -12.14 -6.09 -9.27
N ALA A 149 -12.86 -6.75 -10.17
CA ALA A 149 -13.94 -7.65 -9.82
C ALA A 149 -13.39 -9.03 -9.43
N PHE A 150 -14.00 -9.66 -8.43
CA PHE A 150 -13.75 -11.05 -8.05
C PHE A 150 -15.03 -11.68 -7.48
N LYS A 151 -15.05 -13.01 -7.39
CA LYS A 151 -16.15 -13.77 -6.82
C LYS A 151 -15.67 -14.50 -5.59
N TYR A 152 -16.59 -14.76 -4.66
CA TYR A 152 -16.29 -15.55 -3.48
C TYR A 152 -17.50 -16.36 -3.07
N ASP A 153 -17.30 -17.66 -2.86
CA ASP A 153 -18.36 -18.59 -2.44
C ASP A 153 -18.33 -18.70 -0.91
N PHE A 154 -19.37 -18.19 -0.27
CA PHE A 154 -19.56 -18.32 1.16
C PHE A 154 -20.31 -19.61 1.49
N THR A 155 -19.99 -20.20 2.63
CA THR A 155 -20.82 -21.24 3.26
C THR A 155 -21.49 -20.67 4.50
N ALA A 156 -22.74 -21.06 4.72
CA ALA A 156 -23.50 -20.72 5.91
C ALA A 156 -24.20 -21.95 6.46
N SER A 157 -24.19 -22.10 7.78
CA SER A 157 -24.87 -23.17 8.49
C SER A 157 -26.10 -22.66 9.19
N LYS A 158 -27.15 -23.48 9.17
CA LYS A 158 -28.39 -23.24 9.87
C LYS A 158 -28.20 -23.43 11.37
N THR A 159 -28.66 -22.48 12.15
CA THR A 159 -28.66 -22.55 13.60
C THR A 159 -30.09 -22.46 14.12
N SER A 160 -30.45 -23.39 15.01
CA SER A 160 -31.76 -23.37 15.65
C SER A 160 -31.83 -22.19 16.60
N GLY A 161 -32.69 -21.23 16.30
CA GLY A 161 -32.96 -20.09 17.16
C GLY A 161 -34.01 -20.41 18.23
N SER A 162 -34.13 -19.50 19.21
CA SER A 162 -35.20 -19.55 20.20
C SER A 162 -36.56 -19.44 19.51
N PHE A 163 -37.57 -20.19 20.01
CA PHE A 163 -38.93 -20.24 19.47
C PHE A 163 -39.08 -20.85 18.06
N GLY A 164 -38.16 -21.73 17.63
CA GLY A 164 -38.28 -22.44 16.34
C GLY A 164 -38.03 -21.55 15.12
N LEU A 165 -37.45 -20.38 15.30
CA LEU A 165 -37.02 -19.52 14.21
C LEU A 165 -35.58 -19.89 13.83
N ASP A 166 -35.44 -20.44 12.63
CA ASP A 166 -34.13 -20.76 12.07
C ASP A 166 -33.37 -19.46 11.71
N SER A 167 -32.10 -19.44 12.04
CA SER A 167 -31.19 -18.41 11.63
C SER A 167 -29.97 -19.02 10.91
N TRP A 168 -29.28 -18.24 10.08
CA TRP A 168 -28.13 -18.70 9.37
C TRP A 168 -26.88 -17.94 9.86
N LYS A 169 -25.79 -18.67 9.97
CA LYS A 169 -24.48 -18.12 10.35
C LYS A 169 -23.46 -18.40 9.26
N VAL A 170 -22.71 -17.38 8.86
CA VAL A 170 -21.56 -17.56 7.96
C VAL A 170 -20.50 -18.40 8.66
N ASP A 171 -20.00 -19.44 8.00
CA ASP A 171 -19.08 -20.41 8.60
C ASP A 171 -17.63 -19.95 8.55
N LYS A 172 -17.25 -19.28 7.47
CA LYS A 172 -15.85 -18.89 7.21
C LYS A 172 -15.73 -17.42 6.85
N PRO A 173 -14.73 -16.74 7.40
CA PRO A 173 -14.50 -15.33 7.12
C PRO A 173 -13.88 -15.13 5.73
N LEU A 174 -14.14 -13.98 5.14
CA LEU A 174 -13.43 -13.48 3.96
C LEU A 174 -12.16 -12.78 4.42
N VAL A 175 -11.06 -13.50 4.56
CA VAL A 175 -9.77 -12.99 4.97
C VAL A 175 -8.67 -13.53 4.07
N VAL A 176 -7.56 -12.79 4.01
CA VAL A 176 -6.34 -13.17 3.29
C VAL A 176 -5.15 -13.10 4.22
N SER A 177 -4.17 -13.97 3.99
CA SER A 177 -2.89 -13.98 4.67
C SER A 177 -1.84 -13.33 3.78
N ALA A 178 -1.11 -12.37 4.30
CA ALA A 178 -0.03 -11.68 3.61
C ALA A 178 1.28 -11.80 4.38
N ASP A 179 2.33 -12.22 3.68
CA ASP A 179 3.69 -12.28 4.22
C ASP A 179 4.40 -10.97 3.89
N PHE A 180 4.55 -10.10 4.88
CA PHE A 180 5.34 -8.89 4.74
C PHE A 180 6.82 -9.20 4.91
N SER A 181 7.66 -8.68 4.02
CA SER A 181 9.10 -8.84 4.09
C SER A 181 9.83 -7.53 3.78
N SER A 182 10.99 -7.33 4.40
CA SER A 182 11.91 -6.25 4.08
C SER A 182 13.34 -6.65 4.37
N SER A 183 14.27 -6.26 3.52
CA SER A 183 15.70 -6.47 3.75
C SER A 183 16.28 -5.56 4.84
N SER A 184 15.65 -4.42 5.14
CA SER A 184 16.24 -3.36 5.97
C SER A 184 15.31 -2.77 7.03
N LEU A 185 13.98 -2.96 6.90
CA LEU A 185 13.02 -2.41 7.86
C LEU A 185 12.66 -3.47 8.92
N PRO A 186 12.91 -3.21 10.21
CA PRO A 186 12.58 -4.15 11.30
C PRO A 186 11.09 -4.20 11.62
N GLY A 187 10.28 -3.47 10.89
CA GLY A 187 8.83 -3.40 11.01
C GLY A 187 8.23 -2.53 9.92
N LEU A 188 6.91 -2.47 9.90
CA LEU A 188 6.13 -1.66 8.96
C LEU A 188 4.99 -0.97 9.70
N LYS A 189 4.51 0.13 9.14
CA LYS A 189 3.25 0.75 9.49
C LYS A 189 2.26 0.50 8.37
N VAL A 190 1.35 -0.47 8.55
CA VAL A 190 0.34 -0.85 7.56
C VAL A 190 -0.99 -0.29 7.98
N ALA A 191 -1.60 0.56 7.16
CA ALA A 191 -2.84 1.27 7.50
C ALA A 191 -2.79 1.96 8.88
N GLY A 192 -1.64 2.52 9.24
CA GLY A 192 -1.44 3.16 10.54
C GLY A 192 -1.11 2.20 11.69
N VAL A 193 -1.27 0.88 11.50
CA VAL A 193 -0.98 -0.14 12.52
C VAL A 193 0.48 -0.54 12.45
N ALA A 194 1.17 -0.51 13.58
CA ALA A 194 2.55 -0.96 13.67
C ALA A 194 2.63 -2.50 13.65
N ILE A 195 3.43 -3.01 12.72
CA ILE A 195 3.73 -4.43 12.57
C ILE A 195 5.23 -4.61 12.82
N ASP A 196 5.57 -5.29 13.91
CA ASP A 196 6.93 -5.71 14.16
C ASP A 196 7.24 -6.92 13.28
N MET A 197 8.40 -6.91 12.65
CA MET A 197 8.86 -8.02 11.83
C MET A 197 10.04 -8.71 12.51
N ALA A 198 9.96 -10.04 12.62
CA ALA A 198 11.06 -10.83 13.14
C ALA A 198 12.17 -10.94 12.10
N LYS A 199 13.42 -10.90 12.58
CA LYS A 199 14.57 -11.18 11.74
C LYS A 199 14.55 -12.65 11.34
N ASP A 200 14.78 -12.93 10.05
CA ASP A 200 14.86 -14.33 9.59
C ASP A 200 15.93 -15.12 10.33
N LYS A 201 15.66 -16.41 10.57
CA LYS A 201 16.52 -17.29 11.37
C LYS A 201 17.93 -17.46 10.79
N ASP A 202 18.07 -17.32 9.48
CA ASP A 202 19.36 -17.37 8.79
C ASP A 202 20.17 -16.07 8.95
N GLY A 203 19.53 -14.99 9.45
CA GLY A 203 20.14 -13.68 9.63
C GLY A 203 20.48 -12.93 8.35
N LEU A 204 20.27 -13.54 7.19
CA LEU A 204 20.66 -13.03 5.87
C LEU A 204 19.49 -12.50 5.05
N SER A 205 18.28 -13.04 5.26
CA SER A 205 17.12 -12.79 4.42
C SER A 205 16.27 -11.57 4.82
N GLY A 206 16.64 -10.88 5.91
CA GLY A 206 15.96 -9.66 6.37
C GLY A 206 14.92 -9.90 7.46
N TYR A 207 13.79 -9.22 7.36
CA TYR A 207 12.73 -9.22 8.38
C TYR A 207 11.42 -9.69 7.75
N ARG A 208 10.63 -10.48 8.49
CA ARG A 208 9.35 -11.02 8.05
C ARG A 208 8.27 -10.97 9.12
N SER A 209 7.02 -10.85 8.67
CA SER A 209 5.83 -11.01 9.52
C SER A 209 4.67 -11.47 8.67
N THR A 210 3.97 -12.50 9.08
CA THR A 210 2.70 -12.92 8.47
C THR A 210 1.55 -12.25 9.19
N GLN A 211 0.66 -11.60 8.45
CA GLN A 211 -0.54 -10.98 8.98
C GLN A 211 -1.75 -11.42 8.20
N VAL A 212 -2.88 -11.54 8.90
CA VAL A 212 -4.19 -11.77 8.30
C VAL A 212 -4.96 -10.46 8.27
N ALA A 213 -5.58 -10.19 7.12
CA ALA A 213 -6.35 -8.97 6.90
C ALA A 213 -7.64 -9.28 6.12
N TYR A 214 -8.62 -8.40 6.23
CA TYR A 214 -9.73 -8.35 5.29
C TYR A 214 -9.25 -7.84 3.93
N PRO A 215 -9.90 -8.21 2.80
CA PRO A 215 -9.52 -7.67 1.50
C PRO A 215 -9.61 -6.14 1.47
N GLY A 216 -8.54 -5.49 0.98
CA GLY A 216 -8.44 -4.04 0.97
C GLY A 216 -7.15 -3.54 0.29
N VAL A 217 -7.08 -2.23 0.05
CA VAL A 217 -5.86 -1.54 -0.39
C VAL A 217 -5.27 -0.81 0.80
N TYR A 218 -4.21 -1.33 1.37
CA TYR A 218 -3.61 -0.86 2.60
C TYR A 218 -2.40 0.04 2.35
N PRO A 219 -2.40 1.28 2.85
CA PRO A 219 -1.21 2.12 2.80
C PRO A 219 -0.11 1.56 3.69
N VAL A 220 1.14 1.72 3.24
CA VAL A 220 2.31 1.22 3.94
C VAL A 220 3.33 2.34 4.12
N ALA A 221 4.00 2.34 5.25
CA ALA A 221 5.08 3.27 5.57
C ALA A 221 6.17 2.56 6.40
N ALA A 222 7.34 3.17 6.48
CA ALA A 222 8.38 2.75 7.42
C ALA A 222 7.90 2.94 8.87
N PRO A 223 8.37 2.14 9.82
CA PRO A 223 8.04 2.30 11.24
C PRO A 223 8.61 3.60 11.79
N ASP A 224 7.92 4.18 12.77
CA ASP A 224 8.31 5.48 13.36
C ASP A 224 9.74 5.47 13.93
N SER A 225 10.22 4.31 14.38
CA SER A 225 11.59 4.14 14.92
C SER A 225 12.70 4.45 13.93
N VAL A 226 12.46 4.27 12.63
CA VAL A 226 13.47 4.51 11.57
C VAL A 226 13.03 5.53 10.52
N SER A 227 11.80 6.05 10.61
CA SER A 227 11.20 6.96 9.62
C SER A 227 11.98 8.25 9.38
N LYS A 228 12.82 8.64 10.35
CA LYS A 228 13.76 9.77 10.21
C LYS A 228 14.83 9.53 9.15
N TYR A 229 15.27 8.28 8.99
CA TYR A 229 16.40 7.89 8.15
C TYR A 229 16.02 7.07 6.93
N LEU A 230 14.95 6.28 7.06
CA LEU A 230 14.46 5.37 6.03
C LEU A 230 12.97 5.61 5.78
N THR A 231 12.57 5.57 4.53
CA THR A 231 11.17 5.56 4.13
C THR A 231 10.86 4.32 3.30
N ALA A 232 9.61 3.87 3.32
CA ALA A 232 9.18 2.79 2.44
C ALA A 232 9.05 3.31 1.01
N LYS A 233 9.54 2.54 0.05
CA LYS A 233 9.39 2.83 -1.38
C LYS A 233 7.97 2.54 -1.84
N GLU A 234 7.42 1.41 -1.42
CA GLU A 234 6.06 0.99 -1.67
C GLU A 234 5.11 1.80 -0.76
N THR A 235 4.02 2.30 -1.35
CA THR A 235 3.07 3.15 -0.62
C THR A 235 1.76 2.46 -0.28
N SER A 236 1.47 1.31 -0.87
CA SER A 236 0.30 0.50 -0.57
C SER A 236 0.38 -0.89 -1.18
N PHE A 237 -0.34 -1.84 -0.55
CA PHE A 237 -0.57 -3.18 -1.06
C PHE A 237 -2.05 -3.44 -1.28
N THR A 238 -2.39 -4.17 -2.35
CA THR A 238 -3.73 -4.66 -2.62
C THR A 238 -3.81 -6.11 -2.16
N LEU A 239 -4.54 -6.34 -1.08
CA LEU A 239 -4.78 -7.66 -0.53
C LEU A 239 -6.15 -8.13 -1.01
N ILE A 240 -6.18 -9.08 -1.94
CA ILE A 240 -7.39 -9.59 -2.58
C ILE A 240 -7.26 -11.11 -2.74
N PRO A 241 -8.31 -11.89 -2.40
CA PRO A 241 -8.27 -13.33 -2.64
C PRO A 241 -8.22 -13.62 -4.14
N THR A 242 -7.47 -14.64 -4.52
CA THR A 242 -7.31 -15.09 -5.91
C THR A 242 -8.18 -16.32 -6.21
N ARG A 243 -8.62 -17.03 -5.19
CA ARG A 243 -9.51 -18.18 -5.29
C ARG A 243 -10.96 -17.78 -5.11
N GLU A 244 -11.86 -18.43 -5.83
CA GLU A 244 -13.30 -18.14 -5.78
C GLU A 244 -14.03 -18.82 -4.60
N GLY A 245 -13.41 -19.72 -3.88
CA GLY A 245 -14.08 -20.49 -2.83
C GLY A 245 -13.60 -20.19 -1.41
N ALA A 246 -14.51 -20.33 -0.43
CA ALA A 246 -14.17 -20.22 0.98
C ALA A 246 -13.19 -21.34 1.38
N SER A 247 -12.01 -20.97 1.87
CA SER A 247 -11.01 -21.89 2.42
C SER A 247 -11.16 -22.03 3.93
N ALA A 248 -10.71 -23.16 4.48
CA ALA A 248 -10.63 -23.33 5.94
C ALA A 248 -9.64 -22.39 6.58
N GLU A 249 -8.59 -22.03 5.83
CA GLU A 249 -7.51 -21.12 6.23
C GLU A 249 -7.55 -19.86 5.37
N ALA A 250 -7.00 -18.76 5.89
CA ALA A 250 -6.83 -17.53 5.15
C ALA A 250 -5.95 -17.79 3.91
N GLU A 251 -6.45 -17.41 2.73
CA GLU A 251 -5.70 -17.59 1.49
C GLU A 251 -4.45 -16.71 1.50
N SER A 252 -3.28 -17.31 1.21
CA SER A 252 -2.06 -16.55 1.05
C SER A 252 -2.08 -15.76 -0.27
N VAL A 253 -1.94 -14.45 -0.16
CA VAL A 253 -1.79 -13.54 -1.31
C VAL A 253 -0.31 -13.31 -1.66
N GLY A 254 0.57 -14.16 -1.14
CA GLY A 254 2.01 -14.13 -1.39
C GLY A 254 2.75 -13.07 -0.57
N THR A 255 4.04 -12.95 -0.89
CA THR A 255 4.95 -12.05 -0.17
C THR A 255 4.81 -10.61 -0.66
N GLN A 256 4.58 -9.72 0.28
CA GLN A 256 4.52 -8.27 0.08
C GLN A 256 5.87 -7.67 0.51
N THR A 257 6.77 -7.47 -0.46
CA THR A 257 8.12 -6.95 -0.18
C THR A 257 8.09 -5.43 -0.11
N VAL A 258 8.67 -4.88 0.96
CA VAL A 258 8.82 -3.43 1.16
C VAL A 258 10.31 -3.08 1.12
N ASN A 259 10.69 -2.29 0.13
CA ASN A 259 12.04 -1.78 0.01
C ASN A 259 12.15 -0.44 0.74
N ALA A 260 13.27 -0.24 1.44
CA ALA A 260 13.56 1.04 2.06
C ALA A 260 14.33 1.96 1.11
N THR A 261 14.08 3.25 1.25
CA THR A 261 14.88 4.31 0.60
C THR A 261 15.42 5.26 1.66
N PRO A 262 16.67 5.77 1.50
CA PRO A 262 17.25 6.72 2.43
C PRO A 262 16.55 8.07 2.32
N THR A 263 16.28 8.69 3.46
CA THR A 263 15.84 10.09 3.53
C THR A 263 17.00 11.04 3.28
N ASP A 264 16.72 12.31 2.99
CA ASP A 264 17.75 13.32 2.84
C ASP A 264 18.51 13.59 4.15
N GLU A 265 17.86 13.34 5.30
CA GLU A 265 18.55 13.41 6.59
C GLU A 265 19.62 12.32 6.73
N LEU A 266 19.33 11.09 6.30
CA LEU A 266 20.33 10.02 6.30
C LEU A 266 21.50 10.37 5.37
N LYS A 267 21.21 10.86 4.16
CA LYS A 267 22.25 11.30 3.19
C LYS A 267 23.12 12.40 3.78
N THR A 268 22.51 13.40 4.41
CA THR A 268 23.22 14.52 5.06
C THR A 268 24.14 14.02 6.17
N LYS A 269 23.66 13.13 7.03
CA LYS A 269 24.48 12.53 8.10
C LYS A 269 25.60 11.66 7.57
N ALA A 270 25.34 10.86 6.53
CA ALA A 270 26.35 10.03 5.90
C ALA A 270 27.46 10.92 5.30
N LEU A 271 27.08 11.98 4.58
CA LEU A 271 28.04 12.94 4.02
C LEU A 271 28.87 13.63 5.12
N ALA A 272 28.24 14.06 6.21
CA ALA A 272 28.97 14.65 7.34
C ALA A 272 29.98 13.66 7.95
N LYS A 273 29.61 12.37 8.04
CA LYS A 273 30.48 11.32 8.55
C LYS A 273 31.66 11.03 7.61
N VAL A 274 31.40 11.04 6.28
CA VAL A 274 32.47 10.94 5.26
C VAL A 274 33.48 12.07 5.44
N LYS A 275 33.00 13.32 5.54
CA LYS A 275 33.86 14.49 5.73
C LYS A 275 34.68 14.43 7.02
N GLU A 276 34.07 14.02 8.10
CA GLU A 276 34.76 13.79 9.40
C GLU A 276 35.83 12.72 9.25
N GLN A 277 35.54 11.60 8.62
CA GLN A 277 36.46 10.50 8.39
C GLN A 277 37.65 10.95 7.50
N THR A 278 37.33 11.63 6.41
CA THR A 278 38.36 12.18 5.50
C THR A 278 39.34 13.07 6.23
N LYS A 279 38.86 14.03 7.04
CA LYS A 279 39.74 14.90 7.85
C LYS A 279 40.58 14.09 8.84
N THR A 280 39.99 13.08 9.48
CA THR A 280 40.73 12.22 10.42
C THR A 280 41.82 11.40 9.72
N CYS A 281 41.53 10.92 8.49
CA CYS A 281 42.47 10.16 7.68
C CYS A 281 43.57 11.05 7.06
N ALA A 282 43.29 12.32 6.85
CA ALA A 282 44.28 13.30 6.30
C ALA A 282 45.20 13.90 7.38
N THR A 283 45.34 13.26 8.54
CA THR A 283 46.28 13.70 9.59
C THR A 283 47.57 12.87 9.61
N VAL A 284 48.67 13.52 10.01
CA VAL A 284 49.99 12.87 10.13
C VAL A 284 50.37 12.79 11.64
N PRO A 285 50.94 11.67 12.11
CA PRO A 285 51.20 10.42 11.40
C PRO A 285 49.87 9.71 11.02
N THR A 286 49.88 9.01 9.89
CA THR A 286 48.74 8.19 9.46
C THR A 286 48.49 7.10 10.49
N ASN A 287 47.31 7.14 11.09
CA ASN A 287 46.95 6.15 12.11
C ASN A 287 46.42 4.88 11.40
N SER A 288 47.27 3.84 11.38
CA SER A 288 46.95 2.54 10.79
C SER A 288 45.73 1.82 11.45
N ASP A 289 45.38 2.22 12.68
CA ASP A 289 44.31 1.60 13.45
C ASP A 289 42.91 2.14 13.09
N LYS A 290 42.84 3.14 12.22
CA LYS A 290 41.57 3.70 11.75
C LYS A 290 41.24 3.21 10.33
N PRO A 291 40.01 2.77 10.08
CA PRO A 291 39.58 2.36 8.75
C PRO A 291 39.53 3.57 7.81
N CYS A 292 40.64 3.84 7.15
CA CYS A 292 40.71 4.89 6.14
C CYS A 292 40.47 4.32 4.73
N PRO A 293 39.76 5.03 3.85
CA PRO A 293 39.42 4.55 2.51
C PRO A 293 40.64 4.47 1.59
N PHE A 294 41.84 4.89 2.05
CA PHE A 294 43.10 4.84 1.32
C PHE A 294 44.21 4.33 2.23
N GLN A 295 45.14 3.62 1.62
CA GLN A 295 46.39 3.21 2.27
C GLN A 295 47.55 4.01 1.73
N LEU A 296 48.37 4.59 2.60
CA LEU A 296 49.59 5.26 2.21
C LEU A 296 50.75 4.26 2.33
N THR A 297 51.45 4.05 1.22
CA THR A 297 52.61 3.15 1.14
C THR A 297 53.90 3.80 1.58
N THR A 298 53.90 5.12 1.75
CA THR A 298 55.04 5.94 2.15
C THR A 298 54.72 6.83 3.33
N ASP A 299 55.67 7.02 4.24
CA ASP A 299 55.53 7.99 5.32
C ASP A 299 55.36 9.39 4.73
N MET A 300 54.34 10.09 5.18
CA MET A 300 54.03 11.47 4.74
C MET A 300 54.48 12.46 5.82
N THR A 301 54.91 13.63 5.41
CA THR A 301 55.22 14.78 6.30
C THR A 301 54.04 15.74 6.42
N SER A 302 53.16 15.77 5.43
CA SER A 302 51.92 16.53 5.45
C SER A 302 50.86 15.85 4.62
N LEU A 303 49.62 16.02 5.03
CA LEU A 303 48.43 15.64 4.27
C LEU A 303 47.42 16.78 4.35
N SER A 304 46.75 17.06 3.23
CA SER A 304 45.65 18.03 3.16
C SER A 304 44.53 17.52 2.26
N VAL A 305 43.30 17.84 2.63
CA VAL A 305 42.11 17.57 1.80
C VAL A 305 41.94 18.74 0.85
N GLU A 306 42.15 18.53 -0.45
CA GLU A 306 41.97 19.55 -1.49
C GLU A 306 40.51 19.61 -1.98
N LYS A 307 39.89 18.47 -2.10
CA LYS A 307 38.49 18.34 -2.46
C LYS A 307 37.82 17.35 -1.52
N ASP A 308 36.79 17.79 -0.83
CA ASP A 308 35.97 16.95 0.07
C ASP A 308 34.76 16.42 -0.68
N ALA A 309 34.13 15.35 -0.17
CA ALA A 309 32.92 14.81 -0.72
C ALA A 309 31.79 15.85 -0.71
N THR A 310 31.02 15.91 -1.78
CA THR A 310 29.85 16.79 -1.90
C THR A 310 28.53 16.04 -1.82
N LYS A 311 28.54 14.76 -2.15
CA LYS A 311 27.35 13.88 -2.10
C LYS A 311 27.70 12.47 -1.69
N VAL A 312 26.70 11.74 -1.25
CA VAL A 312 26.74 10.30 -1.04
C VAL A 312 25.58 9.64 -1.79
N GLU A 313 25.84 8.46 -2.34
CA GLU A 313 24.85 7.64 -3.03
C GLU A 313 24.76 6.29 -2.33
N PHE A 314 23.55 5.92 -1.92
CA PHE A 314 23.29 4.62 -1.34
C PHE A 314 23.09 3.58 -2.43
N SER A 315 23.42 2.33 -2.14
CA SER A 315 23.11 1.23 -3.06
C SER A 315 21.61 1.18 -3.35
N LYS A 316 21.22 0.75 -4.57
CA LYS A 316 19.80 0.68 -4.98
C LYS A 316 18.99 -0.24 -4.09
N ASP A 317 19.62 -1.29 -3.59
CA ASP A 317 19.03 -2.24 -2.65
C ASP A 317 19.66 -1.97 -1.28
N ILE A 318 18.92 -1.28 -0.43
CA ILE A 318 19.29 -1.11 0.97
C ILE A 318 19.04 -2.46 1.63
N SER A 319 20.11 -3.25 1.71
CA SER A 319 20.17 -4.49 2.50
C SER A 319 20.48 -4.19 3.96
N ASN A 320 20.63 -5.22 4.78
CA ASN A 320 21.00 -5.09 6.19
C ASN A 320 22.27 -4.26 6.42
N ASP A 321 23.15 -4.20 5.43
CA ASP A 321 24.33 -3.37 5.43
C ASP A 321 24.06 -2.12 4.60
N LEU A 322 23.77 -1.01 5.27
CA LEU A 322 23.59 0.32 4.66
C LEU A 322 24.89 0.77 4.01
N SER A 323 25.19 0.21 2.84
CA SER A 323 26.38 0.60 2.08
C SER A 323 26.09 1.84 1.23
N PHE A 324 27.06 2.73 1.17
CA PHE A 324 27.01 3.93 0.33
C PHE A 324 28.39 4.27 -0.19
N THR A 325 28.44 5.02 -1.28
CA THR A 325 29.66 5.58 -1.86
C THR A 325 29.57 7.10 -1.81
N SER A 326 30.69 7.78 -1.67
CA SER A 326 30.78 9.21 -1.89
C SER A 326 31.29 9.49 -3.30
N ASP A 327 31.12 10.73 -3.76
CA ASP A 327 31.86 11.26 -4.89
C ASP A 327 33.35 11.38 -4.58
N GLU A 328 34.11 11.76 -5.59
CA GLU A 328 35.57 11.82 -5.52
C GLU A 328 36.06 12.77 -4.42
N ILE A 329 37.04 12.28 -3.64
CA ILE A 329 37.77 13.02 -2.61
C ILE A 329 39.22 13.10 -3.04
N ASN A 330 39.80 14.31 -3.06
CA ASN A 330 41.20 14.51 -3.39
C ASN A 330 42.00 14.89 -2.15
N ILE A 331 43.03 14.10 -1.89
CA ILE A 331 43.97 14.34 -0.80
C ILE A 331 45.35 14.50 -1.42
N SER A 332 46.04 15.57 -1.08
CA SER A 332 47.46 15.81 -1.42
C SER A 332 48.34 15.63 -0.19
N GLY A 333 49.61 15.40 -0.42
CA GLY A 333 50.55 15.27 0.66
C GLY A 333 52.01 15.28 0.19
N SER A 334 52.91 15.59 1.09
CA SER A 334 54.35 15.56 0.85
C SER A 334 54.97 14.32 1.47
N PRO A 335 55.66 13.48 0.68
CA PRO A 335 56.33 12.32 1.21
C PRO A 335 57.52 12.71 2.10
N LYS A 336 57.83 11.84 3.05
CA LYS A 336 59.04 12.02 3.86
C LYS A 336 60.27 11.77 2.98
N PRO A 337 61.28 12.67 2.96
CA PRO A 337 62.46 12.43 2.17
C PRO A 337 63.15 11.12 2.59
N THR A 338 63.40 10.26 1.64
CA THR A 338 64.17 9.04 1.89
C THR A 338 65.68 9.38 2.03
N ALA A 339 66.44 8.52 2.67
CA ALA A 339 67.90 8.76 2.83
C ALA A 339 68.64 8.94 1.49
N PHE A 340 68.08 8.45 0.41
CA PHE A 340 68.59 8.61 -0.96
C PHE A 340 68.42 10.04 -1.49
N ASP A 341 67.38 10.75 -1.12
CA ASP A 341 67.13 12.14 -1.54
C ASP A 341 68.04 13.16 -0.83
N LYS A 342 68.68 12.74 0.26
CA LYS A 342 69.54 13.61 1.08
C LYS A 342 70.94 13.74 0.53
N ASN A 343 71.31 13.01 -0.50
CA ASN A 343 72.63 13.05 -1.06
C ASN A 343 72.59 13.20 -2.60
N PRO A 344 72.36 14.43 -3.13
CA PRO A 344 72.40 14.62 -4.57
C PRO A 344 73.84 14.38 -5.00
N SER A 345 74.09 13.33 -5.75
CA SER A 345 75.40 13.10 -6.38
C SER A 345 75.77 14.31 -7.19
N PRO A 346 76.94 14.89 -7.00
CA PRO A 346 77.40 15.99 -7.83
C PRO A 346 77.46 15.46 -9.27
N ARG A 347 76.69 16.05 -10.16
CA ARG A 347 76.80 15.79 -11.60
C ARG A 347 78.15 16.36 -12.05
N LYS A 348 79.00 15.48 -12.51
CA LYS A 348 80.23 15.86 -13.28
C LYS A 348 79.86 16.31 -14.66
#